data_03af92d023fce0ea371b4ec66abc43a8
#
_entry.id   03af92d023fce0ea371b4ec66abc43a8
#
_cell.length_a   1.000
_cell.length_b   1.000
_cell.length_c   1.000
_cell.angle_alpha   90.00
_cell.angle_beta   90.00
_cell.angle_gamma   90.00
#
_symmetry.space_group_name_H-M   'P 1'
#
loop_
_entity.id
_entity.type
_entity.pdbx_description
1 polymer ?
#
loop_
_entity_poly.entity_id
_entity_poly.type
_entity_poly.pdbx_seq_one_letter_code
_entity_poly.pdbx_strand_id
1 'polypeptide(L)' 'MKQGDLVYFSTQHLAFDFEQLRGQYGLLLEYLDIPGRDDITYPSWRTLWGEKILIVYQKDISLVEPNAL' A
#
# COMPACT_ATOMS: atom_id res chain seq x y z
N MET A 1 -9.78 -0.89 -4.77
CA MET A 1 -9.29 -1.00 -3.38
C MET A 1 -10.21 -0.25 -2.44
N LYS A 2 -10.45 -0.81 -1.29
CA LYS A 2 -11.30 -0.20 -0.28
C LYS A 2 -10.78 -0.53 1.11
N GLN A 3 -11.23 0.20 2.12
CA GLN A 3 -10.89 -0.03 3.51
C GLN A 3 -11.19 -1.49 3.89
N GLY A 4 -10.24 -2.12 4.56
CA GLY A 4 -10.36 -3.52 4.99
C GLY A 4 -9.81 -4.53 4.01
N ASP A 5 -9.43 -4.10 2.80
CA ASP A 5 -8.82 -5.01 1.83
C ASP A 5 -7.39 -5.36 2.22
N LEU A 6 -6.98 -6.57 1.89
CA LEU A 6 -5.59 -6.99 2.04
C LEU A 6 -4.81 -6.70 0.76
N VAL A 7 -3.58 -6.26 0.92
CA VAL A 7 -2.70 -5.89 -0.20
C VAL A 7 -1.30 -6.43 0.04
N TYR A 8 -0.49 -6.41 -1.01
CA TYR A 8 0.92 -6.72 -0.94
C TYR A 8 1.68 -5.76 -1.84
N PHE A 9 2.98 -5.61 -1.59
CA PHE A 9 3.82 -4.78 -2.46
C PHE A 9 4.07 -5.51 -3.77
N SER A 10 3.63 -4.92 -4.87
CA SER A 10 3.80 -5.47 -6.20
C SER A 10 4.88 -4.76 -7.01
N THR A 11 5.37 -3.62 -6.54
CA THR A 11 6.44 -2.88 -7.19
C THR A 11 7.78 -3.55 -6.95
N GLN A 12 8.60 -3.64 -7.99
CA GLN A 12 9.92 -4.25 -7.87
C GLN A 12 10.92 -3.36 -7.15
N HIS A 13 10.75 -2.04 -7.25
CA HIS A 13 11.68 -1.06 -6.69
C HIS A 13 11.01 -0.33 -5.54
N LEU A 14 11.14 -0.89 -4.34
CA LEU A 14 10.65 -0.25 -3.13
C LEU A 14 11.76 0.58 -2.49
N ALA A 15 11.36 1.62 -1.77
CA ALA A 15 12.28 2.33 -0.90
C ALA A 15 12.86 1.35 0.12
N PHE A 16 14.08 1.60 0.56
CA PHE A 16 14.80 0.71 1.46
C PHE A 16 13.95 0.33 2.69
N ASP A 17 13.22 1.31 3.23
CA ASP A 17 12.41 1.08 4.42
C ASP A 17 11.26 0.12 4.20
N PHE A 18 10.80 -0.04 2.95
CA PHE A 18 9.67 -0.91 2.61
C PHE A 18 10.12 -2.28 2.11
N GLU A 19 11.39 -2.44 1.79
CA GLU A 19 11.92 -3.70 1.27
C GLU A 19 11.67 -4.86 2.24
N GLN A 20 11.71 -4.58 3.54
CA GLN A 20 11.48 -5.59 4.57
C GLN A 20 10.06 -6.11 4.60
N LEU A 21 9.13 -5.37 4.00
CA LEU A 21 7.72 -5.75 3.97
C LEU A 21 7.36 -6.61 2.76
N ARG A 22 8.31 -6.79 1.85
CA ARG A 22 8.10 -7.63 0.68
C ARG A 22 7.83 -9.06 1.12
N GLY A 23 6.76 -9.65 0.58
CA GLY A 23 6.31 -10.97 0.99
C GLY A 23 5.34 -10.98 2.16
N GLN A 24 5.04 -9.80 2.72
CA GLN A 24 4.03 -9.64 3.76
C GLN A 24 2.75 -9.06 3.18
N TYR A 25 1.66 -9.20 3.92
CA TYR A 25 0.37 -8.61 3.56
C TYR A 25 0.07 -7.43 4.47
N GLY A 26 -0.50 -6.39 3.89
CA GLY A 26 -0.94 -5.22 4.61
C GLY A 26 -2.45 -5.08 4.57
N LEU A 27 -3.01 -4.38 5.56
CA LEU A 27 -4.43 -4.11 5.63
C LEU A 27 -4.67 -2.63 5.32
N LEU A 28 -5.56 -2.34 4.37
CA LEU A 28 -5.92 -0.96 4.04
C LEU A 28 -6.77 -0.36 5.14
N LEU A 29 -6.29 0.72 5.74
CA LEU A 29 -6.99 1.39 6.85
C LEU A 29 -7.75 2.62 6.39
N GLU A 30 -7.12 3.47 5.57
CA GLU A 30 -7.71 4.74 5.17
C GLU A 30 -7.12 5.20 3.84
N TYR A 31 -7.99 5.66 2.95
CA TYR A 31 -7.57 6.23 1.68
C TYR A 31 -7.10 7.67 1.89
N LEU A 32 -5.99 8.05 1.24
CA LEU A 32 -5.43 9.37 1.33
C LEU A 32 -5.05 9.89 -0.06
N ASP A 33 -5.27 11.18 -0.29
CA ASP A 33 -4.73 11.88 -1.45
C ASP A 33 -3.55 12.69 -0.97
N ILE A 34 -2.35 12.31 -1.37
CA ILE A 34 -1.14 13.00 -0.96
C ILE A 34 -0.78 14.03 -2.01
N PRO A 35 -0.70 15.33 -1.65
CA PRO A 35 -0.32 16.36 -2.61
C PRO A 35 1.12 16.17 -3.08
N GLY A 36 1.30 16.23 -4.39
CA GLY A 36 2.61 16.19 -5.02
C GLY A 36 2.95 17.54 -5.62
N ARG A 37 3.86 17.53 -6.58
CA ARG A 37 4.25 18.74 -7.32
C ARG A 37 3.17 19.11 -8.32
N ASP A 38 3.06 20.41 -8.60
CA ASP A 38 2.19 20.95 -9.68
C ASP A 38 0.72 20.59 -9.50
N ASP A 39 0.25 20.61 -8.24
CA ASP A 39 -1.14 20.34 -7.89
C ASP A 39 -1.61 18.92 -8.25
N ILE A 40 -0.66 18.01 -8.51
CA ILE A 40 -0.97 16.61 -8.73
C ILE A 40 -1.09 15.92 -7.37
N THR A 41 -2.15 15.14 -7.20
CA THR A 41 -2.29 14.30 -6.01
C THR A 41 -2.00 12.85 -6.36
N TYR A 42 -1.46 12.13 -5.38
CA TYR A 42 -1.13 10.72 -5.56
C TYR A 42 -2.03 9.87 -4.66
N PRO A 43 -2.83 8.96 -5.25
CA PRO A 43 -3.61 8.03 -4.44
C PRO A 43 -2.70 7.21 -3.53
N SER A 44 -3.03 7.20 -2.25
CA SER A 44 -2.21 6.55 -1.23
C SER A 44 -3.10 5.93 -0.19
N TRP A 45 -2.52 5.08 0.64
CA TRP A 45 -3.26 4.40 1.69
C TRP A 45 -2.45 4.36 2.97
N ARG A 46 -3.13 4.62 4.08
CA ARG A 46 -2.60 4.25 5.39
C ARG A 46 -2.84 2.76 5.54
N THR A 47 -1.79 2.02 5.84
CA THR A 47 -1.82 0.56 5.84
C THR A 47 -1.21 0.01 7.12
N LEU A 48 -1.69 -1.15 7.54
CA LEU A 48 -1.17 -1.86 8.70
C LEU A 48 -0.39 -3.08 8.25
N TRP A 49 0.89 -3.14 8.60
CA TRP A 49 1.81 -4.23 8.27
C TRP A 49 2.31 -4.84 9.59
N GLY A 50 1.65 -5.92 10.03
CA GLY A 50 1.95 -6.45 11.35
C GLY A 50 1.62 -5.44 12.43
N GLU A 51 2.63 -4.89 13.11
CA GLU A 51 2.47 -3.89 14.13
C GLU A 51 2.76 -2.46 13.65
N LYS A 52 3.14 -2.31 12.37
CA LYS A 52 3.53 -1.01 11.83
C LYS A 52 2.43 -0.43 10.96
N ILE A 53 2.22 0.87 11.10
CA ILE A 53 1.30 1.63 10.25
C ILE A 53 2.15 2.49 9.32
N LEU A 54 1.94 2.31 8.01
CA LEU A 54 2.71 3.02 6.99
C LEU A 54 1.77 3.62 5.96
N ILE A 55 2.20 4.73 5.35
CA ILE A 55 1.51 5.32 4.21
C ILE A 55 2.26 4.88 2.96
N VAL A 56 1.52 4.26 2.04
CA VAL A 56 2.08 3.72 0.80
C VAL A 56 1.29 4.23 -0.39
N TYR A 57 1.96 4.36 -1.54
CA TYR A 57 1.27 4.74 -2.77
C TYR A 57 0.46 3.57 -3.31
N GLN A 58 -0.75 3.86 -3.78
CA GLN A 58 -1.61 2.83 -4.35
C GLN A 58 -0.94 2.10 -5.52
N LYS A 59 -0.13 2.80 -6.30
CA LYS A 59 0.57 2.22 -7.45
C LYS A 59 1.59 1.14 -7.08
N ASP A 60 2.04 1.14 -5.83
CA ASP A 60 3.08 0.21 -5.37
C ASP A 60 2.50 -1.06 -4.74
N ILE A 61 1.19 -1.12 -4.58
CA ILE A 61 0.52 -2.25 -3.93
C ILE A 61 -0.54 -2.83 -4.85
N SER A 62 -0.86 -4.09 -4.61
CA SER A 62 -1.90 -4.80 -5.34
C SER A 62 -2.79 -5.56 -4.37
N LEU A 63 -4.04 -5.77 -4.74
CA LEU A 63 -4.98 -6.53 -3.93
C LEU A 63 -4.58 -8.00 -3.86
N VAL A 64 -4.73 -8.56 -2.66
CA VAL A 64 -4.68 -10.00 -2.49
C VAL A 64 -6.05 -10.53 -2.90
N GLU A 65 -6.09 -11.36 -3.95
CA GLU A 65 -7.35 -11.89 -4.44
C GLU A 65 -7.79 -13.05 -3.56
N PRO A 66 -8.97 -12.94 -2.93
CA PRO A 66 -9.42 -14.01 -2.03
C PRO A 66 -9.73 -15.32 -2.73
N ASN A 67 -9.87 -15.29 -4.05
CA ASN A 67 -10.19 -16.49 -4.84
C ASN A 67 -9.01 -16.98 -5.69
N ALA A 68 -7.81 -16.64 -5.33
CA ALA A 68 -6.61 -17.06 -6.04
C ALA A 68 -6.25 -18.53 -5.75
N LEU A 69 -7.25 -19.35 -5.60
CA LEU A 69 -7.08 -20.78 -5.37
C LEU A 69 -7.31 -21.55 -6.65
#